data_1de7eace8247f141b28e85dc751f01ed
#
_entry.id   1de7eace8247f141b28e85dc751f01ed
#
_cell.length_a   1.000
_cell.length_b   1.000
_cell.length_c   1.000
_cell.angle_alpha   90.00
_cell.angle_beta   90.00
_cell.angle_gamma   90.00
#
_symmetry.space_group_name_H-M   'P 1'
#
loop_
_entity.id
_entity.type
_entity.pdbx_description
1 polymer ?
#
loop_
_entity_poly.entity_id
_entity_poly.type
_entity_poly.pdbx_seq_one_letter_code
_entity_poly.pdbx_strand_id
1 'polypeptide(L)'
;SVEPSDVTGWKLDDKGRIIRFEYRTIITDDNGGSSTVYYEWTDTKWTIRDKGRGIINEGEHGLGRVPVVQWFGRSTNKTTILPHPEFYSLAQKNYRVYHLDSLLTQILNSQTFSTLTMPSDEGIEDLTLGVNNVLLYPSEASHPPAFIAPDNGPAQIIMQEKEAEIKEMYRIGGVDSVVGVQQEKSGVAKQWAFKRTNQRLANFAVQCENAEKAIIALYELWTGEQLNYKCEYPRDFDINDVADCLSQGQQALDLGFKSKTYYVEVLKRILDGYMPNIDGNVYDAIVKEVEATAQQEVLDDMYSNGENPDENRERLD
;
A
#
# COMPACT_ATOMS: atom_id res chain seq x y z
N SER A 1 5.86 18.96 6.87
CA SER A 1 6.47 17.73 6.34
C SER A 1 7.48 18.07 5.24
N VAL A 2 8.52 17.27 5.15
CA VAL A 2 9.57 17.40 4.11
C VAL A 2 9.39 16.23 3.15
N GLU A 3 9.34 16.53 1.86
CA GLU A 3 9.29 15.49 0.83
C GLU A 3 10.68 14.86 0.65
N PRO A 4 10.75 13.56 0.32
CA PRO A 4 12.03 12.89 0.08
C PRO A 4 12.89 13.57 -1.00
N SER A 5 12.27 14.21 -1.99
CA SER A 5 12.91 14.96 -3.07
C SER A 5 13.63 16.24 -2.60
N ASP A 6 13.24 16.75 -1.43
CA ASP A 6 13.81 17.97 -0.85
C ASP A 6 14.93 17.68 0.16
N VAL A 7 15.12 16.42 0.52
CA VAL A 7 16.24 16.00 1.38
C VAL A 7 17.54 16.07 0.59
N THR A 8 18.48 16.90 1.06
CA THR A 8 19.76 17.15 0.39
C THR A 8 20.95 16.49 1.08
N GLY A 9 20.82 16.14 2.38
CA GLY A 9 21.88 15.49 3.09
C GLY A 9 21.45 14.90 4.43
N TRP A 10 22.15 13.84 4.85
CA TRP A 10 21.99 13.25 6.17
C TRP A 10 23.27 12.55 6.63
N LYS A 11 23.36 12.34 7.94
CA LYS A 11 24.39 11.50 8.54
C LYS A 11 23.76 10.66 9.65
N LEU A 12 24.11 9.37 9.67
CA LEU A 12 23.70 8.44 10.72
C LEU A 12 24.88 8.13 11.65
N ASP A 13 24.58 7.79 12.90
CA ASP A 13 25.54 7.18 13.81
C ASP A 13 25.64 5.66 13.55
N ASP A 14 26.53 4.98 14.29
CA ASP A 14 26.75 3.53 14.19
C ASP A 14 25.50 2.71 14.60
N LYS A 15 24.54 3.34 15.25
CA LYS A 15 23.26 2.74 15.68
C LYS A 15 22.11 3.06 14.71
N GLY A 16 22.39 3.76 13.61
CA GLY A 16 21.39 4.14 12.62
C GLY A 16 20.52 5.34 13.03
N ARG A 17 20.91 6.11 14.06
CA ARG A 17 20.19 7.34 14.44
C ARG A 17 20.68 8.50 13.58
N ILE A 18 19.76 9.38 13.19
CA ILE A 18 20.09 10.61 12.46
C ILE A 18 20.80 11.56 13.42
N ILE A 19 22.05 11.95 13.08
CA ILE A 19 22.85 12.94 13.81
C ILE A 19 22.99 14.25 13.04
N ARG A 20 22.65 14.26 11.75
CA ARG A 20 22.55 15.45 10.91
C ARG A 20 21.50 15.20 9.85
N PHE A 21 20.69 16.21 9.58
CA PHE A 21 19.67 16.18 8.53
C PHE A 21 19.61 17.53 7.82
N GLU A 22 19.62 17.51 6.48
CA GLU A 22 19.57 18.72 5.66
C GLU A 22 18.48 18.57 4.60
N TYR A 23 17.67 19.61 4.44
CA TYR A 23 16.67 19.69 3.39
C TYR A 23 16.59 21.10 2.81
N ARG A 24 16.15 21.18 1.56
CA ARG A 24 15.88 22.46 0.89
C ARG A 24 14.40 22.82 0.99
N THR A 25 14.11 24.11 1.02
CA THR A 25 12.76 24.63 0.88
C THR A 25 12.79 25.99 0.19
N ILE A 26 11.63 26.43 -0.27
CA ILE A 26 11.46 27.74 -0.87
C ILE A 26 10.81 28.67 0.16
N ILE A 27 11.45 29.79 0.45
CA ILE A 27 10.89 30.83 1.28
C ILE A 27 10.49 31.99 0.36
N THR A 28 9.26 32.47 0.55
CA THR A 28 8.77 33.67 -0.13
C THR A 28 8.90 34.87 0.82
N ASP A 29 9.55 35.91 0.40
CA ASP A 29 9.69 37.15 1.17
C ASP A 29 8.40 37.99 1.10
N ASP A 30 8.32 39.02 1.95
CA ASP A 30 7.15 39.94 2.01
C ASP A 30 6.89 40.69 0.69
N ASN A 31 7.85 40.72 -0.21
CA ASN A 31 7.76 41.38 -1.54
C ASN A 31 7.41 40.39 -2.66
N GLY A 32 7.11 39.11 -2.33
CA GLY A 32 6.77 38.06 -3.28
C GLY A 32 7.98 37.43 -3.98
N GLY A 33 9.21 37.77 -3.58
CA GLY A 33 10.44 37.14 -4.06
C GLY A 33 10.59 35.73 -3.44
N SER A 34 10.89 34.74 -4.28
CA SER A 34 11.09 33.37 -3.81
C SER A 34 12.58 33.01 -3.80
N SER A 35 13.09 32.52 -2.68
CA SER A 35 14.47 32.07 -2.56
C SER A 35 14.56 30.64 -2.02
N THR A 36 15.49 29.86 -2.57
CA THR A 36 15.77 28.51 -2.07
C THR A 36 16.73 28.61 -0.90
N VAL A 37 16.33 28.01 0.22
CA VAL A 37 17.15 27.92 1.43
C VAL A 37 17.33 26.49 1.85
N TYR A 38 18.37 26.22 2.61
CA TYR A 38 18.73 24.91 3.13
C TYR A 38 18.69 24.92 4.65
N TYR A 39 17.87 24.07 5.22
CA TYR A 39 17.81 23.85 6.65
C TYR A 39 18.70 22.68 7.03
N GLU A 40 19.62 22.89 7.95
CA GLU A 40 20.46 21.86 8.53
C GLU A 40 20.13 21.71 10.02
N TRP A 41 19.85 20.48 10.45
CA TRP A 41 19.58 20.13 11.82
C TRP A 41 20.63 19.15 12.34
N THR A 42 21.16 19.42 13.49
CA THR A 42 22.04 18.52 14.26
C THR A 42 21.35 18.18 15.58
N ASP A 43 22.00 17.44 16.46
CA ASP A 43 21.51 17.10 17.78
C ASP A 43 21.44 18.29 18.76
N THR A 44 22.12 19.40 18.45
CA THR A 44 22.21 20.57 19.32
C THR A 44 21.79 21.88 18.67
N LYS A 45 21.91 22.01 17.36
CA LYS A 45 21.66 23.28 16.66
C LYS A 45 20.98 23.12 15.31
N TRP A 46 20.36 24.20 14.85
CA TRP A 46 19.85 24.34 13.50
C TRP A 46 20.54 25.50 12.79
N THR A 47 20.67 25.41 11.47
CA THR A 47 21.28 26.42 10.64
C THR A 47 20.49 26.58 9.34
N ILE A 48 20.23 27.81 8.94
CA ILE A 48 19.61 28.13 7.64
C ILE A 48 20.69 28.72 6.74
N ARG A 49 20.83 28.17 5.55
CA ARG A 49 21.79 28.62 4.55
C ARG A 49 21.12 29.07 3.27
N ASP A 50 21.74 30.02 2.60
CA ASP A 50 21.33 30.42 1.24
C ASP A 50 21.81 29.39 0.17
N LYS A 51 21.47 29.64 -1.08
CA LYS A 51 21.92 28.86 -2.23
C LYS A 51 23.45 28.84 -2.39
N GLY A 52 24.14 29.92 -1.97
CA GLY A 52 25.59 30.04 -1.95
C GLY A 52 26.25 29.38 -0.72
N ARG A 53 25.47 28.71 0.13
CA ARG A 53 25.91 28.10 1.40
C ARG A 53 26.33 29.09 2.49
N GLY A 54 26.03 30.39 2.32
CA GLY A 54 26.17 31.39 3.37
C GLY A 54 25.14 31.17 4.47
N ILE A 55 25.50 31.40 5.74
CA ILE A 55 24.58 31.28 6.86
C ILE A 55 23.69 32.51 6.91
N ILE A 56 22.37 32.31 6.81
CA ILE A 56 21.36 33.35 6.96
C ILE A 56 20.97 33.48 8.43
N ASN A 57 20.76 32.34 9.09
CA ASN A 57 20.35 32.28 10.48
C ASN A 57 20.79 30.96 11.12
N GLU A 58 21.01 30.95 12.43
CA GLU A 58 21.33 29.76 13.21
C GLU A 58 20.86 29.92 14.65
N GLY A 59 20.69 28.79 15.33
CA GLY A 59 20.31 28.78 16.73
C GLY A 59 20.56 27.42 17.37
N GLU A 60 20.50 27.38 18.68
CA GLU A 60 20.62 26.17 19.48
C GLU A 60 19.24 25.67 19.89
N HIS A 61 19.11 24.36 20.04
CA HIS A 61 17.93 23.71 20.62
C HIS A 61 18.36 22.65 21.64
N GLY A 62 17.61 22.53 22.73
CA GLY A 62 17.96 21.67 23.86
C GLY A 62 17.49 20.21 23.72
N LEU A 63 17.18 19.72 22.51
CA LEU A 63 16.52 18.42 22.32
C LEU A 63 17.44 17.21 22.47
N GLY A 64 18.77 17.40 22.33
CA GLY A 64 19.76 16.32 22.37
C GLY A 64 19.63 15.26 21.26
N ARG A 65 18.81 15.55 20.25
CA ARG A 65 18.62 14.72 19.05
C ARG A 65 18.11 15.57 17.89
N VAL A 66 18.33 15.11 16.67
CA VAL A 66 17.78 15.75 15.47
C VAL A 66 16.25 15.62 15.48
N PRO A 67 15.48 16.73 15.35
CA PRO A 67 14.02 16.73 15.45
C PRO A 67 13.36 16.24 14.15
N VAL A 68 13.69 15.04 13.74
CA VAL A 68 13.17 14.41 12.51
C VAL A 68 12.59 13.05 12.82
N VAL A 69 11.37 12.82 12.37
CA VAL A 69 10.68 11.52 12.43
C VAL A 69 10.64 10.95 11.02
N GLN A 70 11.22 9.76 10.88
CA GLN A 70 11.13 8.99 9.62
C GLN A 70 9.80 8.25 9.57
N TRP A 71 9.10 8.41 8.46
CA TRP A 71 7.86 7.69 8.23
C TRP A 71 7.94 6.89 6.93
N PHE A 72 7.79 5.58 7.05
CA PHE A 72 7.79 4.65 5.93
C PHE A 72 6.48 3.86 5.88
N GLY A 73 6.03 3.51 4.70
CA GLY A 73 4.81 2.72 4.51
C GLY A 73 4.91 1.27 4.99
N ARG A 74 6.12 0.80 5.29
CA ARG A 74 6.38 -0.53 5.86
C ARG A 74 7.54 -0.50 6.83
N SER A 75 7.62 -1.52 7.69
CA SER A 75 8.78 -1.68 8.56
C SER A 75 10.07 -1.81 7.75
N THR A 76 11.07 -1.02 8.10
CA THR A 76 12.38 -1.00 7.46
C THR A 76 13.46 -1.32 8.46
N ASN A 77 14.64 -1.71 7.96
CA ASN A 77 15.80 -1.85 8.80
C ASN A 77 16.26 -0.44 9.24
N LYS A 78 16.43 -0.24 10.55
CA LYS A 78 16.78 1.06 11.16
C LYS A 78 18.16 1.60 10.72
N THR A 79 18.94 0.83 10.00
CA THR A 79 20.29 1.22 9.56
C THR A 79 20.30 1.99 8.24
N THR A 80 19.18 2.20 7.61
CA THR A 80 19.09 2.94 6.35
C THR A 80 18.04 4.05 6.43
N ILE A 81 18.35 5.20 5.86
CA ILE A 81 17.41 6.32 5.69
C ILE A 81 16.67 6.24 4.35
N LEU A 82 17.20 5.48 3.40
CA LEU A 82 16.62 5.27 2.07
C LEU A 82 16.29 3.80 1.88
N PRO A 83 15.15 3.32 2.37
CA PRO A 83 14.70 1.96 2.09
C PRO A 83 14.32 1.83 0.61
N HIS A 84 14.36 0.60 0.10
CA HIS A 84 13.78 0.33 -1.20
C HIS A 84 12.30 0.73 -1.22
N PRO A 85 11.86 1.52 -2.22
CA PRO A 85 10.46 1.87 -2.37
C PRO A 85 9.58 0.61 -2.42
N GLU A 86 8.41 0.67 -1.83
CA GLU A 86 7.50 -0.48 -1.78
C GLU A 86 7.13 -0.99 -3.17
N PHE A 87 6.96 -0.06 -4.12
CA PHE A 87 6.61 -0.38 -5.50
C PHE A 87 7.79 -0.44 -6.47
N TYR A 88 9.03 -0.59 -5.96
CA TYR A 88 10.20 -0.68 -6.84
C TYR A 88 10.09 -1.83 -7.86
N SER A 89 9.72 -3.02 -7.40
CA SER A 89 9.52 -4.18 -8.28
C SER A 89 8.38 -3.96 -9.30
N LEU A 90 7.32 -3.28 -8.87
CA LEU A 90 6.20 -2.92 -9.75
C LEU A 90 6.66 -1.92 -10.84
N ALA A 91 7.47 -0.93 -10.48
CA ALA A 91 8.03 0.03 -11.43
C ALA A 91 8.92 -0.66 -12.47
N GLN A 92 9.75 -1.63 -12.06
CA GLN A 92 10.56 -2.42 -13.00
C GLN A 92 9.69 -3.24 -13.97
N LYS A 93 8.61 -3.86 -13.48
CA LYS A 93 7.66 -4.59 -14.31
C LYS A 93 6.94 -3.67 -15.29
N ASN A 94 6.51 -2.49 -14.84
CA ASN A 94 5.89 -1.48 -15.70
C ASN A 94 6.82 -1.05 -16.84
N TYR A 95 8.10 -0.85 -16.54
CA TYR A 95 9.10 -0.54 -17.56
C TYR A 95 9.24 -1.67 -18.60
N ARG A 96 9.20 -2.93 -18.15
CA ARG A 96 9.21 -4.09 -19.05
C ARG A 96 7.96 -4.15 -19.94
N VAL A 97 6.78 -3.90 -19.37
CA VAL A 97 5.52 -3.82 -20.15
C VAL A 97 5.60 -2.72 -21.22
N TYR A 98 6.15 -1.55 -20.88
CA TYR A 98 6.39 -0.47 -21.84
C TYR A 98 7.28 -0.92 -23.01
N HIS A 99 8.37 -1.64 -22.72
CA HIS A 99 9.24 -2.19 -23.76
C HIS A 99 8.54 -3.20 -24.66
N LEU A 100 7.79 -4.14 -24.08
CA LEU A 100 7.03 -5.13 -24.83
C LEU A 100 5.98 -4.46 -25.74
N ASP A 101 5.33 -3.41 -25.25
CA ASP A 101 4.36 -2.63 -26.03
C ASP A 101 5.02 -1.90 -27.21
N SER A 102 6.20 -1.34 -26.98
CA SER A 102 7.00 -0.69 -28.03
C SER A 102 7.43 -1.69 -29.10
N LEU A 103 7.88 -2.88 -28.72
CA LEU A 103 8.24 -3.96 -29.65
C LEU A 103 7.02 -4.45 -30.43
N LEU A 104 5.88 -4.63 -29.77
CA LEU A 104 4.64 -5.02 -30.43
C LEU A 104 4.19 -3.98 -31.46
N THR A 105 4.25 -2.71 -31.09
CA THR A 105 3.95 -1.60 -32.00
C THR A 105 4.89 -1.61 -33.22
N GLN A 106 6.17 -1.85 -33.00
CA GLN A 106 7.14 -1.94 -34.12
C GLN A 106 6.83 -3.10 -35.03
N ILE A 107 6.50 -4.29 -34.49
CA ILE A 107 6.10 -5.46 -35.27
C ILE A 107 4.83 -5.15 -36.06
N LEU A 108 3.81 -4.58 -35.43
CA LEU A 108 2.56 -4.22 -36.09
C LEU A 108 2.79 -3.22 -37.22
N ASN A 109 3.61 -2.20 -37.01
CA ASN A 109 3.92 -1.22 -38.07
C ASN A 109 4.71 -1.80 -39.24
N SER A 110 5.59 -2.78 -38.99
CA SER A 110 6.46 -3.33 -40.02
C SER A 110 5.90 -4.59 -40.69
N GLN A 111 5.01 -5.33 -40.00
CA GLN A 111 4.59 -6.67 -40.42
C GLN A 111 3.08 -6.86 -40.58
N THR A 112 2.27 -5.82 -40.38
CA THR A 112 0.79 -5.96 -40.49
C THR A 112 0.31 -6.18 -41.91
N PHE A 113 1.08 -5.75 -42.92
CA PHE A 113 0.65 -5.77 -44.30
C PHE A 113 1.31 -6.92 -45.07
N SER A 114 0.50 -7.68 -45.77
CA SER A 114 0.99 -8.69 -46.72
C SER A 114 1.66 -8.04 -47.93
N THR A 115 2.77 -8.60 -48.36
CA THR A 115 3.53 -8.14 -49.53
C THR A 115 3.18 -9.00 -50.72
N LEU A 116 2.85 -8.39 -51.86
CA LEU A 116 2.64 -9.12 -53.13
C LEU A 116 3.99 -9.57 -53.67
N THR A 117 4.08 -10.83 -54.05
CA THR A 117 5.23 -11.37 -54.76
C THR A 117 4.86 -11.68 -56.19
N MET A 118 5.72 -11.30 -57.15
CA MET A 118 5.50 -11.54 -58.57
C MET A 118 6.81 -11.99 -59.25
N PRO A 119 6.73 -12.90 -60.23
CA PRO A 119 7.89 -13.21 -61.08
C PRO A 119 8.25 -12.02 -61.96
N SER A 120 9.54 -11.77 -62.17
CA SER A 120 10.03 -10.73 -63.07
C SER A 120 11.35 -11.20 -63.70
N ASP A 121 11.48 -10.94 -64.99
CA ASP A 121 12.71 -11.20 -65.76
C ASP A 121 13.64 -9.96 -65.75
N GLU A 122 13.16 -8.82 -65.25
CA GLU A 122 13.98 -7.64 -65.06
C GLU A 122 14.81 -7.75 -63.78
N GLY A 123 16.09 -7.39 -63.87
CA GLY A 123 17.01 -7.48 -62.74
C GLY A 123 16.50 -6.69 -61.53
N ILE A 124 16.61 -7.27 -60.31
CA ILE A 124 16.23 -6.67 -59.04
C ILE A 124 17.34 -5.70 -58.63
N GLU A 125 17.20 -4.41 -58.98
CA GLU A 125 18.22 -3.42 -58.64
C GLU A 125 18.02 -2.78 -57.26
N ASP A 126 16.79 -2.73 -56.71
CA ASP A 126 16.53 -2.18 -55.36
C ASP A 126 15.36 -2.88 -54.68
N LEU A 127 15.65 -3.58 -53.61
CA LEU A 127 14.68 -4.25 -52.74
C LEU A 127 14.24 -3.29 -51.61
N THR A 128 13.22 -2.51 -51.85
CA THR A 128 12.63 -1.67 -50.81
C THR A 128 11.43 -2.41 -50.20
N LEU A 129 11.55 -2.83 -48.95
CA LEU A 129 10.43 -3.40 -48.18
C LEU A 129 9.47 -2.30 -47.76
N GLY A 130 8.19 -2.39 -48.13
CA GLY A 130 7.17 -1.43 -47.73
C GLY A 130 5.76 -1.89 -48.10
N VAL A 131 4.76 -1.25 -47.50
CA VAL A 131 3.34 -1.61 -47.60
C VAL A 131 2.81 -1.62 -49.06
N ASN A 132 3.40 -0.82 -49.91
CA ASN A 132 2.99 -0.68 -51.32
C ASN A 132 4.00 -1.27 -52.30
N ASN A 133 4.97 -2.02 -51.83
CA ASN A 133 6.00 -2.60 -52.69
C ASN A 133 5.70 -4.04 -53.05
N VAL A 134 6.06 -4.41 -54.30
CA VAL A 134 5.98 -5.77 -54.80
C VAL A 134 7.35 -6.42 -54.69
N LEU A 135 7.43 -7.58 -54.08
CA LEU A 135 8.65 -8.37 -54.02
C LEU A 135 8.77 -9.16 -55.32
N LEU A 136 9.76 -8.81 -56.14
CA LEU A 136 10.03 -9.51 -57.41
C LEU A 136 10.97 -10.69 -57.16
N TYR A 137 10.73 -11.81 -57.87
CA TYR A 137 11.58 -12.99 -57.85
C TYR A 137 11.82 -13.48 -59.28
N PRO A 138 12.92 -14.21 -59.56
CA PRO A 138 13.20 -14.69 -60.91
C PRO A 138 12.09 -15.57 -61.47
N SER A 139 11.72 -15.40 -62.73
CA SER A 139 10.65 -16.15 -63.42
C SER A 139 10.93 -17.65 -63.46
N GLU A 140 12.20 -18.05 -63.40
CA GLU A 140 12.62 -19.46 -63.35
C GLU A 140 12.19 -20.17 -62.03
N ALA A 141 11.82 -19.43 -61.00
CA ALA A 141 11.44 -19.98 -59.69
C ALA A 141 10.05 -20.64 -59.66
N SER A 142 9.35 -20.78 -60.76
CA SER A 142 8.11 -21.58 -60.96
C SER A 142 7.02 -21.44 -59.86
N HIS A 143 6.93 -20.29 -59.18
CA HIS A 143 5.89 -19.99 -58.21
C HIS A 143 4.88 -19.00 -58.81
N PRO A 144 3.56 -19.18 -58.58
CA PRO A 144 2.58 -18.18 -58.99
C PRO A 144 2.70 -16.91 -58.12
N PRO A 145 2.25 -15.73 -58.63
CA PRO A 145 2.11 -14.54 -57.79
C PRO A 145 1.29 -14.84 -56.56
N ALA A 146 1.77 -14.38 -55.39
CA ALA A 146 1.10 -14.66 -54.15
C ALA A 146 1.30 -13.49 -53.15
N PHE A 147 0.37 -13.34 -52.23
CA PHE A 147 0.59 -12.48 -51.07
C PHE A 147 1.27 -13.30 -49.98
N ILE A 148 2.44 -12.85 -49.54
CA ILE A 148 3.10 -13.40 -48.37
C ILE A 148 2.78 -12.51 -47.16
N ALA A 149 2.31 -13.13 -46.11
CA ALA A 149 2.08 -12.46 -44.83
C ALA A 149 3.22 -12.82 -43.89
N PRO A 150 3.65 -11.87 -43.03
CA PRO A 150 4.59 -12.16 -41.97
C PRO A 150 4.01 -13.20 -41.00
N ASP A 151 4.91 -13.91 -40.32
CA ASP A 151 4.53 -14.83 -39.24
C ASP A 151 3.99 -14.07 -38.04
N ASN A 152 2.81 -14.43 -37.56
CA ASN A 152 2.17 -13.83 -36.38
C ASN A 152 2.72 -14.38 -35.04
N GLY A 153 3.54 -15.44 -35.10
CA GLY A 153 4.08 -16.08 -33.89
C GLY A 153 4.79 -15.13 -32.96
N PRO A 154 5.75 -14.30 -33.42
CA PRO A 154 6.44 -13.35 -32.58
C PRO A 154 5.52 -12.34 -31.87
N ALA A 155 4.52 -11.82 -32.59
CA ALA A 155 3.55 -10.87 -31.99
C ALA A 155 2.71 -11.54 -30.90
N GLN A 156 2.26 -12.78 -31.13
CA GLN A 156 1.49 -13.53 -30.11
C GLN A 156 2.31 -13.82 -28.86
N ILE A 157 3.58 -14.17 -28.99
CA ILE A 157 4.48 -14.40 -27.85
C ILE A 157 4.64 -13.11 -27.02
N ILE A 158 4.86 -11.97 -27.68
CA ILE A 158 4.98 -10.68 -26.99
C ILE A 158 3.67 -10.31 -26.26
N MET A 159 2.51 -10.55 -26.88
CA MET A 159 1.22 -10.31 -26.25
C MET A 159 1.02 -11.18 -25.01
N GLN A 160 1.33 -12.46 -25.09
CA GLN A 160 1.24 -13.39 -23.95
C GLN A 160 2.18 -12.98 -22.80
N GLU A 161 3.41 -12.62 -23.13
CA GLU A 161 4.39 -12.15 -22.14
C GLU A 161 3.93 -10.84 -21.49
N LYS A 162 3.41 -9.88 -22.28
CA LYS A 162 2.83 -8.64 -21.76
C LYS A 162 1.68 -8.89 -20.80
N GLU A 163 0.76 -9.81 -21.14
CA GLU A 163 -0.34 -10.17 -20.25
C GLU A 163 0.16 -10.84 -18.95
N ALA A 164 1.17 -11.70 -19.05
CA ALA A 164 1.77 -12.34 -17.89
C ALA A 164 2.43 -11.31 -16.95
N GLU A 165 3.16 -10.33 -17.52
CA GLU A 165 3.77 -9.25 -16.76
C GLU A 165 2.72 -8.35 -16.09
N ILE A 166 1.63 -8.03 -16.76
CA ILE A 166 0.51 -7.25 -16.19
C ILE A 166 -0.14 -8.01 -15.01
N LYS A 167 -0.40 -9.31 -15.18
CA LYS A 167 -0.93 -10.15 -14.10
C LYS A 167 0.00 -10.17 -12.88
N GLU A 168 1.31 -10.26 -13.13
CA GLU A 168 2.30 -10.21 -12.06
C GLU A 168 2.36 -8.84 -11.38
N MET A 169 2.16 -7.73 -12.11
CA MET A 169 2.04 -6.40 -11.52
C MET A 169 0.86 -6.30 -10.55
N TYR A 170 -0.31 -6.84 -10.91
CA TYR A 170 -1.46 -6.91 -10.00
C TYR A 170 -1.17 -7.75 -8.77
N ARG A 171 -0.47 -8.87 -8.93
CA ARG A 171 -0.04 -9.74 -7.83
C ARG A 171 0.92 -9.03 -6.87
N ILE A 172 1.93 -8.31 -7.40
CA ILE A 172 2.87 -7.51 -6.61
C ILE A 172 2.15 -6.37 -5.91
N GLY A 173 1.21 -5.70 -6.61
CA GLY A 173 0.37 -4.64 -6.06
C GLY A 173 -0.55 -5.12 -4.94
N GLY A 174 -0.85 -6.41 -4.87
CA GLY A 174 -1.79 -6.98 -3.90
C GLY A 174 -3.25 -6.63 -4.20
N VAL A 175 -3.56 -6.25 -5.44
CA VAL A 175 -4.90 -5.85 -5.91
C VAL A 175 -5.50 -6.83 -6.93
N ASP A 176 -4.88 -7.97 -7.11
CA ASP A 176 -5.32 -9.03 -8.03
C ASP A 176 -6.71 -9.57 -7.71
N SER A 177 -7.16 -9.43 -6.46
CA SER A 177 -8.50 -9.82 -6.02
C SER A 177 -9.57 -8.78 -6.31
N VAL A 178 -9.19 -7.50 -6.43
CA VAL A 178 -10.14 -6.37 -6.53
C VAL A 178 -10.43 -6.02 -7.98
N VAL A 179 -9.47 -6.19 -8.88
CA VAL A 179 -9.55 -5.69 -10.27
C VAL A 179 -10.18 -6.69 -11.24
N GLY A 180 -10.64 -7.85 -10.78
CA GLY A 180 -11.39 -8.79 -11.63
C GLY A 180 -10.60 -9.42 -12.79
N VAL A 181 -9.26 -9.36 -12.76
CA VAL A 181 -8.36 -9.86 -13.83
C VAL A 181 -8.32 -11.40 -13.89
N GLN A 182 -9.00 -12.07 -12.96
CA GLN A 182 -9.05 -13.53 -12.92
C GLN A 182 -10.47 -14.05 -12.93
N GLN A 183 -10.66 -15.13 -13.68
CA GLN A 183 -11.88 -15.94 -13.76
C GLN A 183 -12.48 -16.23 -12.37
N GLU A 184 -13.77 -16.51 -12.33
CA GLU A 184 -14.57 -16.86 -11.16
C GLU A 184 -13.80 -17.70 -10.11
N LYS A 185 -13.19 -17.01 -9.16
CA LYS A 185 -12.62 -17.67 -7.98
C LYS A 185 -13.74 -17.97 -7.01
N SER A 186 -13.69 -19.12 -6.35
CA SER A 186 -14.58 -19.45 -5.24
C SER A 186 -14.51 -18.35 -4.16
N GLY A 187 -15.60 -18.11 -3.41
CA GLY A 187 -15.64 -17.13 -2.34
C GLY A 187 -14.45 -17.21 -1.37
N VAL A 188 -14.04 -18.44 -1.02
CA VAL A 188 -12.87 -18.72 -0.18
C VAL A 188 -11.56 -18.20 -0.81
N ALA A 189 -11.35 -18.39 -2.12
CA ALA A 189 -10.16 -17.89 -2.79
C ALA A 189 -10.11 -16.36 -2.86
N LYS A 190 -11.27 -15.69 -2.96
CA LYS A 190 -11.39 -14.23 -2.87
C LYS A 190 -11.03 -13.73 -1.47
N GLN A 191 -11.52 -14.39 -0.42
CA GLN A 191 -11.18 -14.06 0.96
C GLN A 191 -9.67 -14.16 1.23
N TRP A 192 -9.01 -15.22 0.76
CA TRP A 192 -7.56 -15.39 0.91
C TRP A 192 -6.75 -14.31 0.17
N ALA A 193 -7.18 -13.91 -1.03
CA ALA A 193 -6.53 -12.85 -1.77
C ALA A 193 -6.70 -11.51 -1.06
N PHE A 194 -7.90 -11.24 -0.51
CA PHE A 194 -8.19 -10.02 0.25
C PHE A 194 -7.40 -9.96 1.56
N LYS A 195 -7.20 -11.08 2.23
CA LYS A 195 -6.40 -11.16 3.46
C LYS A 195 -4.97 -10.64 3.30
N ARG A 196 -4.36 -10.82 2.11
CA ARG A 196 -3.03 -10.25 1.82
C ARG A 196 -3.06 -8.73 1.75
N THR A 197 -4.09 -8.16 1.11
CA THR A 197 -4.28 -6.71 1.04
C THR A 197 -4.53 -6.13 2.44
N ASN A 198 -5.39 -6.77 3.23
CA ASN A 198 -5.66 -6.40 4.61
C ASN A 198 -4.38 -6.40 5.46
N GLN A 199 -3.55 -7.44 5.35
CA GLN A 199 -2.26 -7.50 6.05
C GLN A 199 -1.32 -6.34 5.69
N ARG A 200 -1.32 -5.90 4.42
CA ARG A 200 -0.51 -4.73 4.00
C ARG A 200 -1.06 -3.44 4.61
N LEU A 201 -2.37 -3.25 4.61
CA LEU A 201 -3.04 -2.09 5.23
C LEU A 201 -2.80 -2.07 6.74
N ALA A 202 -2.91 -3.22 7.41
CA ALA A 202 -2.61 -3.35 8.83
C ALA A 202 -1.15 -2.97 9.15
N ASN A 203 -0.20 -3.45 8.35
CA ASN A 203 1.20 -3.08 8.50
C ASN A 203 1.43 -1.57 8.28
N PHE A 204 0.76 -0.98 7.29
CA PHE A 204 0.81 0.46 7.05
C PHE A 204 0.23 1.25 8.23
N ALA A 205 -0.92 0.83 8.76
CA ALA A 205 -1.53 1.43 9.94
C ALA A 205 -0.58 1.43 11.17
N VAL A 206 0.12 0.32 11.39
CA VAL A 206 1.16 0.24 12.45
C VAL A 206 2.28 1.26 12.22
N GLN A 207 2.71 1.47 10.98
CA GLN A 207 3.75 2.46 10.68
C GLN A 207 3.24 3.89 10.87
N CYS A 208 1.99 4.18 10.52
CA CYS A 208 1.34 5.47 10.78
C CYS A 208 1.28 5.74 12.30
N GLU A 209 0.79 4.77 13.08
CA GLU A 209 0.72 4.86 14.54
C GLU A 209 2.09 5.13 15.18
N ASN A 210 3.11 4.39 14.74
CA ASN A 210 4.48 4.58 15.25
C ASN A 210 5.05 5.95 14.89
N ALA A 211 4.81 6.44 13.67
CA ALA A 211 5.25 7.75 13.24
C ALA A 211 4.56 8.87 14.02
N GLU A 212 3.25 8.75 14.23
CA GLU A 212 2.47 9.73 15.00
C GLU A 212 2.90 9.76 16.47
N LYS A 213 3.05 8.61 17.11
CA LYS A 213 3.60 8.52 18.47
C LYS A 213 4.99 9.16 18.59
N ALA A 214 5.83 8.96 17.56
CA ALA A 214 7.17 9.57 17.54
C ALA A 214 7.11 11.10 17.36
N ILE A 215 6.15 11.62 16.56
CA ILE A 215 5.91 13.05 16.40
C ILE A 215 5.45 13.67 17.71
N ILE A 216 4.48 13.05 18.38
CA ILE A 216 3.97 13.53 19.66
C ILE A 216 5.09 13.52 20.73
N ALA A 217 5.85 12.44 20.83
CA ALA A 217 6.98 12.37 21.75
C ALA A 217 8.06 13.45 21.46
N LEU A 218 8.24 13.82 20.18
CA LEU A 218 9.13 14.90 19.81
C LEU A 218 8.57 16.28 20.19
N TYR A 219 7.26 16.45 20.02
CA TYR A 219 6.56 17.68 20.43
C TYR A 219 6.62 17.88 21.95
N GLU A 220 6.35 16.84 22.74
CA GLU A 220 6.47 16.86 24.20
C GLU A 220 7.90 17.23 24.64
N LEU A 221 8.90 16.68 23.95
CA LEU A 221 10.30 17.01 24.23
C LEU A 221 10.61 18.48 23.88
N TRP A 222 9.99 19.03 22.83
CA TRP A 222 10.19 20.41 22.38
C TRP A 222 9.54 21.43 23.31
N THR A 223 8.30 21.16 23.73
CA THR A 223 7.50 22.09 24.55
C THR A 223 7.72 21.89 26.06
N GLY A 224 8.18 20.70 26.47
CA GLY A 224 8.22 20.30 27.88
C GLY A 224 6.85 19.95 28.46
N GLU A 225 5.79 19.95 27.66
CA GLU A 225 4.43 19.59 28.05
C GLU A 225 4.18 18.10 27.80
N GLN A 226 3.57 17.40 28.75
CA GLN A 226 3.12 16.02 28.55
C GLN A 226 1.69 16.03 28.00
N LEU A 227 1.52 15.48 26.81
CA LEU A 227 0.22 15.30 26.18
C LEU A 227 -0.32 13.92 26.55
N ASN A 228 -1.51 13.86 27.13
CA ASN A 228 -2.18 12.59 27.41
C ASN A 228 -2.83 12.05 26.11
N TYR A 229 -2.02 11.88 25.07
CA TYR A 229 -2.46 11.53 23.74
C TYR A 229 -2.43 10.02 23.51
N LYS A 230 -3.55 9.47 23.07
CA LYS A 230 -3.66 8.08 22.65
C LYS A 230 -3.89 8.02 21.14
N CYS A 231 -3.07 7.25 20.47
CA CYS A 231 -3.16 7.00 19.04
C CYS A 231 -3.27 5.50 18.81
N GLU A 232 -4.38 5.08 18.24
CA GLU A 232 -4.64 3.70 17.86
C GLU A 232 -5.25 3.70 16.46
N TYR A 233 -4.57 3.03 15.52
CA TYR A 233 -5.07 2.86 14.15
C TYR A 233 -5.75 1.50 14.01
N PRO A 234 -6.84 1.40 13.24
CA PRO A 234 -7.48 0.13 12.96
C PRO A 234 -6.47 -0.83 12.31
N ARG A 235 -6.54 -2.10 12.67
CA ARG A 235 -5.66 -3.16 12.13
C ARG A 235 -6.41 -4.19 11.35
N ASP A 236 -7.73 -4.12 11.38
CA ASP A 236 -8.62 -4.95 10.61
C ASP A 236 -9.31 -4.09 9.54
N PHE A 237 -9.09 -4.46 8.28
CA PHE A 237 -9.65 -3.80 7.11
C PHE A 237 -10.47 -4.80 6.29
N ASP A 238 -10.87 -5.93 6.90
CA ASP A 238 -11.69 -6.91 6.23
C ASP A 238 -13.04 -6.27 5.88
N ILE A 239 -13.41 -6.39 4.62
CA ILE A 239 -14.78 -6.10 4.18
C ILE A 239 -15.62 -7.30 4.63
N ASN A 240 -16.07 -7.24 5.85
CA ASN A 240 -17.01 -8.24 6.34
C ASN A 240 -18.35 -7.99 5.63
N ASP A 241 -18.87 -9.01 4.99
CA ASP A 241 -20.27 -9.01 4.57
C ASP A 241 -21.12 -8.92 5.86
N VAL A 242 -21.96 -7.92 5.94
CA VAL A 242 -22.84 -7.70 7.11
C VAL A 242 -23.63 -8.97 7.44
N ALA A 243 -24.06 -9.71 6.42
CA ALA A 243 -24.77 -10.97 6.58
C ALA A 243 -23.87 -12.06 7.21
N ASP A 244 -22.61 -12.14 6.79
CA ASP A 244 -21.63 -13.08 7.37
C ASP A 244 -21.30 -12.71 8.82
N CYS A 245 -21.12 -11.44 9.13
CA CYS A 245 -20.89 -10.97 10.51
C CYS A 245 -22.06 -11.33 11.44
N LEU A 246 -23.29 -11.07 11.00
CA LEU A 246 -24.49 -11.42 11.76
C LEU A 246 -24.62 -12.93 11.96
N SER A 247 -24.37 -13.72 10.90
CA SER A 247 -24.43 -15.19 10.96
C SER A 247 -23.38 -15.76 11.90
N GLN A 248 -22.13 -15.32 11.79
CA GLN A 248 -21.04 -15.74 12.67
C GLN A 248 -21.24 -15.27 14.10
N GLY A 249 -21.75 -14.06 14.30
CA GLY A 249 -22.11 -13.54 15.61
C GLY A 249 -23.20 -14.38 16.27
N GLN A 250 -24.27 -14.72 15.55
CA GLN A 250 -25.31 -15.59 16.05
C GLN A 250 -24.78 -16.99 16.41
N GLN A 251 -23.97 -17.60 15.54
CA GLN A 251 -23.33 -18.87 15.82
C GLN A 251 -22.41 -18.80 17.07
N ALA A 252 -21.70 -17.69 17.27
CA ALA A 252 -20.86 -17.50 18.44
C ALA A 252 -21.69 -17.39 19.73
N LEU A 253 -22.84 -16.74 19.69
CA LEU A 253 -23.77 -16.67 20.83
C LEU A 253 -24.42 -18.04 21.13
N ASP A 254 -24.75 -18.81 20.09
CA ASP A 254 -25.36 -20.13 20.20
C ASP A 254 -24.41 -21.19 20.83
N LEU A 255 -23.08 -20.89 20.88
CA LEU A 255 -22.12 -21.75 21.61
C LEU A 255 -22.35 -21.80 23.11
N GLY A 256 -23.16 -20.88 23.65
CA GLY A 256 -23.61 -20.90 25.03
C GLY A 256 -22.52 -20.79 26.10
N PHE A 257 -21.41 -20.11 25.80
CA PHE A 257 -20.37 -19.85 26.81
C PHE A 257 -20.93 -18.95 27.92
N LYS A 258 -20.97 -19.44 29.15
CA LYS A 258 -21.39 -18.69 30.34
C LYS A 258 -20.31 -17.71 30.79
N SER A 259 -20.02 -16.70 29.97
CA SER A 259 -19.05 -15.64 30.27
C SER A 259 -19.59 -14.30 29.80
N LYS A 260 -19.80 -13.40 30.77
CA LYS A 260 -20.20 -12.01 30.48
C LYS A 260 -19.24 -11.31 29.52
N THR A 261 -17.95 -11.46 29.74
CA THR A 261 -16.92 -10.83 28.91
C THR A 261 -16.97 -11.36 27.46
N TYR A 262 -17.19 -12.67 27.28
CA TYR A 262 -17.35 -13.29 25.97
C TYR A 262 -18.57 -12.73 25.24
N TYR A 263 -19.73 -12.69 25.91
CA TYR A 263 -20.97 -12.19 25.35
C TYR A 263 -20.87 -10.72 24.91
N VAL A 264 -20.33 -9.88 25.77
CA VAL A 264 -20.10 -8.46 25.47
C VAL A 264 -19.14 -8.27 24.30
N GLU A 265 -18.06 -9.06 24.24
CA GLU A 265 -17.10 -8.96 23.15
C GLU A 265 -17.68 -9.42 21.81
N VAL A 266 -18.51 -10.45 21.79
CA VAL A 266 -19.22 -10.90 20.58
C VAL A 266 -20.17 -9.84 20.09
N LEU A 267 -20.97 -9.22 21.00
CA LEU A 267 -21.89 -8.15 20.63
C LEU A 267 -21.16 -6.88 20.14
N LYS A 268 -20.03 -6.52 20.72
CA LYS A 268 -19.18 -5.43 20.20
C LYS A 268 -18.74 -5.71 18.76
N ARG A 269 -18.29 -6.92 18.45
CA ARG A 269 -17.90 -7.30 17.09
C ARG A 269 -19.08 -7.29 16.09
N ILE A 270 -20.25 -7.70 16.52
CA ILE A 270 -21.46 -7.59 15.72
C ILE A 270 -21.79 -6.12 15.44
N LEU A 271 -21.71 -5.26 16.46
CA LEU A 271 -21.97 -3.83 16.33
C LEU A 271 -20.96 -3.16 15.38
N ASP A 272 -19.68 -3.44 15.52
CA ASP A 272 -18.62 -2.93 14.65
C ASP A 272 -18.81 -3.36 13.18
N GLY A 273 -19.26 -4.59 12.96
CA GLY A 273 -19.53 -5.11 11.62
C GLY A 273 -20.81 -4.56 11.00
N TYR A 274 -21.84 -4.29 11.80
CA TYR A 274 -23.15 -3.81 11.35
C TYR A 274 -23.21 -2.29 11.20
N MET A 275 -22.55 -1.56 12.11
CA MET A 275 -22.57 -0.09 12.17
C MET A 275 -21.14 0.50 12.24
N PRO A 276 -20.30 0.30 11.22
CA PRO A 276 -18.88 0.68 11.28
C PRO A 276 -18.62 2.20 11.42
N ASN A 277 -19.62 3.03 11.17
CA ASN A 277 -19.52 4.49 11.21
C ASN A 277 -20.44 5.13 12.29
N ILE A 278 -20.75 4.39 13.34
CA ILE A 278 -21.58 4.92 14.43
C ILE A 278 -20.83 6.01 15.20
N ASP A 279 -21.55 7.03 15.67
CA ASP A 279 -20.99 8.07 16.54
C ASP A 279 -20.44 7.45 17.84
N GLY A 280 -19.23 7.89 18.25
CA GLY A 280 -18.55 7.32 19.42
C GLY A 280 -19.36 7.40 20.71
N ASN A 281 -20.14 8.47 20.92
CA ASN A 281 -20.97 8.61 22.12
C ASN A 281 -22.15 7.62 22.10
N VAL A 282 -22.70 7.34 20.90
CA VAL A 282 -23.77 6.36 20.72
C VAL A 282 -23.22 4.95 20.90
N TYR A 283 -22.04 4.67 20.36
CA TYR A 283 -21.34 3.41 20.55
C TYR A 283 -21.12 3.11 22.04
N ASP A 284 -20.56 4.05 22.77
CA ASP A 284 -20.31 3.91 24.22
C ASP A 284 -21.61 3.72 25.03
N ALA A 285 -22.70 4.37 24.63
CA ALA A 285 -24.01 4.18 25.26
C ALA A 285 -24.52 2.75 25.03
N ILE A 286 -24.51 2.26 23.79
CA ILE A 286 -24.93 0.88 23.46
C ILE A 286 -24.08 -0.14 24.20
N VAL A 287 -22.77 0.04 24.23
CA VAL A 287 -21.86 -0.88 24.95
C VAL A 287 -22.17 -0.93 26.45
N LYS A 288 -22.45 0.20 27.09
CA LYS A 288 -22.86 0.25 28.50
C LYS A 288 -24.19 -0.46 28.75
N GLU A 289 -25.17 -0.28 27.88
CA GLU A 289 -26.45 -0.97 27.98
C GLU A 289 -26.29 -2.49 27.83
N VAL A 290 -25.47 -2.93 26.84
CA VAL A 290 -25.13 -4.33 26.63
C VAL A 290 -24.42 -4.93 27.84
N GLU A 291 -23.48 -4.22 28.45
CA GLU A 291 -22.77 -4.65 29.65
C GLU A 291 -23.71 -4.78 30.85
N ALA A 292 -24.68 -3.91 31.00
CA ALA A 292 -25.69 -3.96 32.04
C ALA A 292 -26.66 -5.13 31.86
N THR A 293 -27.15 -5.33 30.63
CA THR A 293 -28.07 -6.44 30.28
C THR A 293 -27.41 -7.80 30.46
N ALA A 294 -26.15 -7.94 29.95
CA ALA A 294 -25.38 -9.18 30.12
C ALA A 294 -25.12 -9.52 31.61
N GLN A 295 -25.09 -8.53 32.48
CA GLN A 295 -24.97 -8.77 33.93
C GLN A 295 -26.27 -9.34 34.49
N GLN A 296 -27.40 -8.88 34.01
CA GLN A 296 -28.72 -9.31 34.47
C GLN A 296 -29.08 -10.73 33.98
N GLU A 297 -28.83 -11.02 32.70
CA GLU A 297 -29.07 -12.37 32.13
C GLU A 297 -28.21 -13.46 32.79
N VAL A 298 -26.92 -13.16 33.07
CA VAL A 298 -26.05 -14.11 33.79
C VAL A 298 -26.52 -14.35 35.21
N LEU A 299 -27.03 -13.34 35.89
CA LEU A 299 -27.61 -13.47 37.24
C LEU A 299 -28.92 -14.27 37.19
N ASP A 300 -29.83 -13.97 36.27
CA ASP A 300 -31.10 -14.66 36.13
C ASP A 300 -30.91 -16.16 35.78
N ASP A 301 -29.93 -16.49 34.94
CA ASP A 301 -29.59 -17.89 34.62
C ASP A 301 -28.97 -18.64 35.80
N MET A 302 -28.19 -17.96 36.65
CA MET A 302 -27.68 -18.54 37.91
C MET A 302 -28.79 -18.77 38.92
N TYR A 303 -29.77 -17.88 39.02
CA TYR A 303 -30.90 -18.05 39.93
C TYR A 303 -31.94 -19.08 39.42
N SER A 304 -32.14 -19.19 38.09
CA SER A 304 -33.06 -20.17 37.50
C SER A 304 -32.56 -21.60 37.59
N ASN A 305 -31.21 -21.81 37.61
CA ASN A 305 -30.59 -23.12 37.73
C ASN A 305 -30.36 -23.60 39.18
N GLY A 306 -30.83 -22.83 40.17
CA GLY A 306 -30.80 -23.26 41.59
C GLY A 306 -29.42 -23.22 42.26
N GLU A 307 -28.42 -22.63 41.64
CA GLU A 307 -27.11 -22.40 42.24
C GLU A 307 -27.15 -21.09 43.06
N ASN A 308 -27.38 -21.19 44.36
CA ASN A 308 -27.32 -20.05 45.26
C ASN A 308 -25.86 -19.61 45.40
N PRO A 309 -25.50 -18.36 45.04
CA PRO A 309 -24.13 -17.88 45.10
C PRO A 309 -23.53 -17.86 46.51
N ASP A 310 -24.32 -17.94 47.54
CA ASP A 310 -23.86 -17.96 48.93
C ASP A 310 -23.37 -19.37 49.37
N GLU A 311 -23.77 -20.46 48.73
CA GLU A 311 -23.31 -21.81 49.09
C GLU A 311 -21.87 -22.11 48.59
N ASN A 312 -21.36 -21.41 47.60
CA ASN A 312 -20.02 -21.57 47.09
C ASN A 312 -18.93 -20.79 47.86
N ARG A 313 -19.32 -19.91 48.74
CA ARG A 313 -18.37 -19.20 49.64
C ARG A 313 -17.94 -20.09 50.84
N GLU A 314 -18.80 -20.98 51.28
CA GLU A 314 -18.50 -21.86 52.45
C GLU A 314 -17.67 -23.14 52.07
N ARG A 315 -17.36 -23.37 50.81
CA ARG A 315 -16.54 -24.50 50.35
C ARG A 315 -15.08 -24.17 50.06
N LEU A 316 -14.67 -22.93 50.26
CA LEU A 316 -13.29 -22.44 49.99
C LEU A 316 -12.57 -21.96 51.24
N ASP A 317 -13.11 -22.16 52.45
CA ASP A 317 -12.41 -21.99 53.75
C ASP A 317 -11.96 -23.35 54.33
#